data_a87c99b1b0cf4e8e995df6c0b7d9cb42
#
_entry.id   a87c99b1b0cf4e8e995df6c0b7d9cb42
#
_cell.length_a   1.000
_cell.length_b   1.000
_cell.length_c   1.000
_cell.angle_alpha   90.00
_cell.angle_beta   90.00
_cell.angle_gamma   90.00
#
_symmetry.space_group_name_H-M   'P 1'
#
loop_
_entity.id
_entity.type
_entity.pdbx_description
1 polymer ?
#
loop_
_entity_poly.entity_id
_entity_poly.type
_entity_poly.pdbx_seq_one_letter_code
_entity_poly.pdbx_strand_id
1 'polypeptide(L)'
;MASRYSPDRSADMGRESPVRWRHGTHRLPGVISRPVPVSDPVQRPVPVSDPNHRPAPVTHGPDDVALVFESGGMRGAYTAGLVRVMLEAGLSFPWVGGISAGCTNTCNFVSRDTWRTREAYLGLTTDPQAGGWGSFVTGKGYFNSEHIYLHTSAPDESIPFDWETFSASPTTVRLGAFRCDTGEEVYWGLEDMPTMADLLVRARASSSMPVLMPMVEVDGAPYVDGAVGPTGGFAIDAARVDGYDKLLVVMTRPEGYRKPPMRRHEIEILQRLYPRYPALVQAVIDRPENYNRTVEELEHLRSQGRVYLFRPERMPIANGELRYDRIVTAFEAGLAQARRELPAIEAFLAS
;
A
#
# COMPACT_ATOMS: atom_id res chain seq x y z
N MET A 1 -11.57 -60.53 26.32
CA MET A 1 -10.49 -61.25 25.68
C MET A 1 -9.52 -60.18 25.18
N ALA A 2 -8.59 -59.76 25.95
CA ALA A 2 -7.24 -60.26 26.19
C ALA A 2 -6.44 -60.42 24.90
N SER A 3 -5.48 -59.52 24.64
CA SER A 3 -4.07 -59.85 24.76
C SER A 3 -3.17 -58.65 24.49
N ARG A 4 -2.30 -58.40 25.45
CA ARG A 4 -1.15 -57.52 25.53
C ARG A 4 -0.03 -58.01 24.57
N TYR A 5 0.81 -57.10 24.03
CA TYR A 5 2.25 -57.33 24.03
C TYR A 5 2.98 -56.00 23.81
N SER A 6 3.80 -55.61 24.77
CA SER A 6 4.98 -54.76 24.66
C SER A 6 6.19 -55.69 24.87
N PRO A 7 7.37 -55.41 24.25
CA PRO A 7 8.46 -54.99 25.11
C PRO A 7 9.40 -53.93 24.52
N ASP A 8 9.83 -53.14 25.43
CA ASP A 8 11.05 -52.36 25.63
C ASP A 8 12.36 -52.96 25.05
N ARG A 9 13.22 -52.13 24.48
CA ARG A 9 14.68 -52.26 24.52
C ARG A 9 15.36 -50.91 24.29
N SER A 10 15.93 -50.42 25.36
CA SER A 10 16.99 -49.43 25.48
C SER A 10 18.33 -49.94 24.89
N ALA A 11 19.09 -49.02 24.32
CA ALA A 11 20.55 -48.89 24.16
C ALA A 11 20.82 -48.16 22.81
N ASP A 12 21.72 -47.23 22.61
CA ASP A 12 22.97 -46.89 23.24
C ASP A 12 23.42 -45.52 22.73
N MET A 13 24.21 -44.84 23.52
CA MET A 13 24.73 -43.48 23.26
C MET A 13 25.94 -43.55 22.32
N GLY A 14 25.88 -42.80 21.20
CA GLY A 14 27.02 -42.50 20.34
C GLY A 14 27.29 -40.99 20.32
N ARG A 15 28.31 -40.56 21.09
CA ARG A 15 28.85 -39.20 21.02
C ARG A 15 29.71 -39.08 19.77
N GLU A 16 29.40 -38.16 18.89
CA GLU A 16 30.32 -37.70 17.85
C GLU A 16 30.75 -36.25 18.08
N SER A 17 32.07 -36.06 17.98
CA SER A 17 32.82 -34.87 18.32
C SER A 17 32.72 -33.76 17.24
N PRO A 18 32.99 -32.49 17.57
CA PRO A 18 32.84 -31.37 16.63
C PRO A 18 33.96 -31.33 15.58
N VAL A 19 33.57 -31.16 14.34
CA VAL A 19 34.49 -30.95 13.19
C VAL A 19 35.13 -29.57 13.30
N ARG A 20 36.46 -29.55 13.51
CA ARG A 20 37.30 -28.35 13.43
C ARG A 20 37.55 -27.95 11.97
N TRP A 21 37.09 -26.78 11.59
CA TRP A 21 37.54 -26.15 10.34
C TRP A 21 38.91 -25.53 10.51
N ARG A 22 39.88 -26.00 9.70
CA ARG A 22 41.24 -25.40 9.59
C ARG A 22 41.19 -24.22 8.64
N HIS A 23 41.60 -23.04 9.09
CA HIS A 23 41.84 -21.88 8.25
C HIS A 23 43.07 -22.14 7.34
N GLY A 24 42.85 -22.25 6.05
CA GLY A 24 43.88 -22.24 5.04
C GLY A 24 44.03 -20.84 4.46
N THR A 25 45.07 -20.15 4.76
CA THR A 25 45.43 -18.87 4.14
C THR A 25 46.12 -19.12 2.81
N HIS A 26 45.37 -18.94 1.69
CA HIS A 26 46.00 -18.78 0.38
C HIS A 26 45.96 -17.31 -0.01
N ARG A 27 47.11 -16.65 0.03
CA ARG A 27 47.34 -15.34 -0.59
C ARG A 27 47.45 -15.54 -2.11
N LEU A 28 46.56 -14.87 -2.85
CA LEU A 28 46.73 -14.63 -4.27
C LEU A 28 47.45 -13.29 -4.50
N PRO A 29 48.32 -13.16 -5.53
CA PRO A 29 49.13 -11.96 -5.71
C PRO A 29 48.34 -10.81 -6.34
N GLY A 30 48.68 -9.63 -5.87
CA GLY A 30 48.30 -8.29 -6.18
C GLY A 30 47.67 -7.97 -7.52
N VAL A 31 46.40 -7.51 -7.46
CA VAL A 31 45.85 -6.60 -8.43
C VAL A 31 45.68 -5.26 -7.71
N ILE A 32 46.48 -4.29 -8.10
CA ILE A 32 46.37 -2.89 -7.63
C ILE A 32 45.17 -2.29 -8.36
N SER A 33 44.00 -2.38 -7.75
CA SER A 33 42.84 -1.63 -8.18
C SER A 33 43.02 -0.18 -7.72
N ARG A 34 43.15 0.75 -8.64
CA ARG A 34 43.00 2.17 -8.36
C ARG A 34 41.63 2.40 -7.76
N PRO A 35 41.47 3.15 -6.65
CA PRO A 35 40.15 3.52 -6.14
C PRO A 35 39.45 4.32 -7.19
N VAL A 36 38.28 3.84 -7.63
CA VAL A 36 37.30 4.63 -8.40
C VAL A 36 36.84 5.75 -7.45
N PRO A 37 36.87 7.03 -7.85
CA PRO A 37 36.37 8.10 -7.00
C PRO A 37 34.90 7.79 -6.72
N VAL A 38 34.57 7.58 -5.43
CA VAL A 38 33.19 7.56 -4.94
C VAL A 38 32.66 8.95 -5.21
N SER A 39 31.77 9.08 -6.18
CA SER A 39 31.01 10.31 -6.38
C SER A 39 30.33 10.64 -5.05
N ASP A 40 30.49 11.87 -4.57
CA ASP A 40 29.85 12.36 -3.37
C ASP A 40 28.37 11.95 -3.38
N PRO A 41 27.84 11.44 -2.27
CA PRO A 41 26.42 11.12 -2.19
C PRO A 41 25.66 12.43 -2.50
N VAL A 42 24.91 12.43 -3.59
CA VAL A 42 23.99 13.52 -3.91
C VAL A 42 23.18 13.74 -2.64
N GLN A 43 23.39 14.87 -1.97
CA GLN A 43 22.58 15.26 -0.83
C GLN A 43 21.13 15.33 -1.28
N ARG A 44 20.35 14.31 -0.97
CA ARG A 44 18.94 14.25 -1.28
C ARG A 44 18.25 15.26 -0.36
N PRO A 45 17.37 16.12 -0.89
CA PRO A 45 16.66 17.07 -0.04
C PRO A 45 15.83 16.31 0.98
N VAL A 46 16.06 16.58 2.25
CA VAL A 46 15.20 16.10 3.33
C VAL A 46 13.86 16.84 3.21
N PRO A 47 12.71 16.15 3.25
CA PRO A 47 11.42 16.83 3.29
C PRO A 47 11.39 17.78 4.48
N VAL A 48 11.14 19.06 4.22
CA VAL A 48 10.95 20.05 5.27
C VAL A 48 9.45 20.17 5.46
N SER A 49 8.95 19.89 6.68
CA SER A 49 7.56 20.19 7.03
C SER A 49 7.30 21.66 6.72
N ASP A 50 6.23 21.96 5.99
CA ASP A 50 5.83 23.35 5.79
C ASP A 50 5.22 23.89 7.09
N PRO A 51 5.89 24.79 7.83
CA PRO A 51 5.36 25.32 9.07
C PRO A 51 4.11 26.20 8.88
N ASN A 52 3.78 26.56 7.62
CA ASN A 52 2.58 27.31 7.26
C ASN A 52 1.52 26.42 6.59
N HIS A 53 1.69 25.10 6.66
CA HIS A 53 0.73 24.18 6.08
C HIS A 53 -0.66 24.45 6.65
N ARG A 54 -1.62 24.70 5.75
CA ARG A 54 -3.04 24.83 6.09
C ARG A 54 -3.84 23.85 5.26
N PRO A 55 -4.88 23.21 5.85
CA PRO A 55 -5.78 22.36 5.08
C PRO A 55 -6.38 23.12 3.89
N ALA A 56 -6.43 22.46 2.73
CA ALA A 56 -7.06 23.05 1.56
C ALA A 56 -8.56 23.29 1.82
N PRO A 57 -9.11 24.46 1.46
CA PRO A 57 -10.50 24.76 1.71
C PRO A 57 -11.44 23.83 0.92
N VAL A 58 -12.63 23.57 1.46
CA VAL A 58 -13.74 22.95 0.74
C VAL A 58 -14.58 24.04 0.11
N THR A 59 -14.87 23.93 -1.17
CA THR A 59 -15.71 24.90 -1.89
C THR A 59 -16.96 24.26 -2.49
N HIS A 60 -16.88 23.00 -2.91
CA HIS A 60 -17.98 22.25 -3.51
C HIS A 60 -17.70 20.75 -3.53
N GLY A 61 -18.70 19.96 -3.80
CA GLY A 61 -18.60 18.50 -3.98
C GLY A 61 -19.97 17.90 -4.31
N PRO A 62 -19.99 16.66 -4.80
CA PRO A 62 -21.23 15.91 -4.99
C PRO A 62 -21.77 15.42 -3.64
N ASP A 63 -23.07 15.13 -3.60
CA ASP A 63 -23.74 14.53 -2.44
C ASP A 63 -23.90 12.99 -2.60
N ASP A 64 -23.77 12.47 -3.84
CA ASP A 64 -24.13 11.10 -4.22
C ASP A 64 -22.96 10.29 -4.81
N VAL A 65 -21.75 10.84 -4.87
CA VAL A 65 -20.58 10.19 -5.48
C VAL A 65 -19.58 9.77 -4.42
N ALA A 66 -19.20 8.49 -4.41
CA ALA A 66 -18.08 8.00 -3.62
C ALA A 66 -16.75 8.10 -4.38
N LEU A 67 -15.69 8.51 -3.68
CA LEU A 67 -14.32 8.53 -4.20
C LEU A 67 -13.58 7.26 -3.76
N VAL A 68 -13.15 6.44 -4.72
CA VAL A 68 -12.48 5.17 -4.48
C VAL A 68 -11.06 5.20 -5.02
N PHE A 69 -10.07 4.94 -4.18
CA PHE A 69 -8.66 4.82 -4.56
C PHE A 69 -8.22 3.36 -4.66
N GLU A 70 -7.69 2.96 -5.82
CA GLU A 70 -7.09 1.64 -6.03
C GLU A 70 -5.79 1.48 -5.22
N SER A 71 -5.51 0.25 -4.80
CA SER A 71 -4.20 -0.18 -4.31
C SER A 71 -3.09 -0.01 -5.36
N GLY A 72 -1.83 0.13 -4.93
CA GLY A 72 -0.81 0.32 -5.97
C GLY A 72 0.64 0.41 -5.54
N GLY A 73 0.95 0.40 -4.26
CA GLY A 73 2.30 0.68 -3.77
C GLY A 73 2.77 2.05 -4.27
N MET A 74 4.02 2.17 -4.70
CA MET A 74 4.58 3.46 -5.14
C MET A 74 3.91 4.05 -6.40
N ARG A 75 3.10 3.27 -7.15
CA ARG A 75 2.25 3.83 -8.23
C ARG A 75 1.23 4.84 -7.71
N GLY A 76 0.91 4.78 -6.41
CA GLY A 76 0.09 5.78 -5.73
C GLY A 76 0.63 7.22 -5.84
N ALA A 77 1.93 7.41 -6.13
CA ALA A 77 2.49 8.73 -6.41
C ALA A 77 1.84 9.40 -7.63
N TYR A 78 1.49 8.63 -8.67
CA TYR A 78 0.76 9.15 -9.82
C TYR A 78 -0.63 9.64 -9.44
N THR A 79 -1.36 8.81 -8.68
CA THR A 79 -2.73 9.14 -8.26
C THR A 79 -2.76 10.22 -7.18
N ALA A 80 -1.68 10.41 -6.42
CA ALA A 80 -1.51 11.55 -5.51
C ALA A 80 -1.48 12.90 -6.27
N GLY A 81 -1.03 12.92 -7.51
CA GLY A 81 -1.15 14.08 -8.39
C GLY A 81 -2.61 14.50 -8.62
N LEU A 82 -3.53 13.54 -8.80
CA LEU A 82 -4.97 13.83 -8.86
C LEU A 82 -5.51 14.31 -7.51
N VAL A 83 -5.13 13.65 -6.41
CA VAL A 83 -5.52 14.09 -5.05
C VAL A 83 -5.19 15.57 -4.86
N ARG A 84 -3.97 15.98 -5.21
CA ARG A 84 -3.55 17.38 -5.11
C ARG A 84 -4.42 18.31 -5.96
N VAL A 85 -4.71 17.96 -7.21
CA VAL A 85 -5.55 18.79 -8.10
C VAL A 85 -6.97 18.93 -7.56
N MET A 86 -7.58 17.84 -7.07
CA MET A 86 -8.90 17.88 -6.46
C MET A 86 -8.93 18.76 -5.21
N LEU A 87 -7.89 18.69 -4.37
CA LEU A 87 -7.75 19.55 -3.19
C LEU A 87 -7.58 21.01 -3.57
N GLU A 88 -6.72 21.35 -4.55
CA GLU A 88 -6.51 22.70 -5.08
C GLU A 88 -7.82 23.27 -5.70
N ALA A 89 -8.64 22.42 -6.30
CA ALA A 89 -9.98 22.77 -6.82
C ALA A 89 -11.04 22.91 -5.73
N GLY A 90 -10.74 22.57 -4.47
CA GLY A 90 -11.68 22.63 -3.36
C GLY A 90 -12.73 21.52 -3.33
N LEU A 91 -12.52 20.42 -4.08
CA LEU A 91 -13.46 19.29 -4.10
C LEU A 91 -13.51 18.56 -2.76
N SER A 92 -14.70 18.10 -2.38
CA SER A 92 -14.95 17.17 -1.27
C SER A 92 -15.88 16.04 -1.73
N PHE A 93 -15.90 14.94 -0.98
CA PHE A 93 -16.80 13.81 -1.24
C PHE A 93 -17.42 13.35 0.08
N PRO A 94 -18.68 12.90 0.06
CA PRO A 94 -19.35 12.40 1.25
C PRO A 94 -18.77 11.06 1.73
N TRP A 95 -18.13 10.33 0.82
CA TRP A 95 -17.50 9.04 1.07
C TRP A 95 -16.16 8.92 0.34
N VAL A 96 -15.12 8.49 1.04
CA VAL A 96 -13.79 8.25 0.48
C VAL A 96 -13.22 6.96 1.03
N GLY A 97 -12.82 6.05 0.17
CA GLY A 97 -12.20 4.80 0.61
C GLY A 97 -11.06 4.33 -0.28
N GLY A 98 -10.18 3.54 0.30
CA GLY A 98 -9.03 3.01 -0.41
C GLY A 98 -8.29 1.90 0.33
N ILE A 99 -7.42 1.24 -0.40
CA ILE A 99 -6.64 0.09 0.06
C ILE A 99 -5.17 0.34 -0.25
N SER A 100 -4.25 0.04 0.68
CA SER A 100 -2.80 0.16 0.45
C SER A 100 -2.39 1.61 0.09
N ALA A 101 -1.80 1.84 -1.08
CA ALA A 101 -1.53 3.19 -1.59
C ALA A 101 -2.82 4.03 -1.68
N GLY A 102 -3.96 3.39 -1.97
CA GLY A 102 -5.27 4.03 -1.92
C GLY A 102 -5.66 4.49 -0.52
N CYS A 103 -5.31 3.73 0.53
CA CYS A 103 -5.47 4.16 1.92
C CYS A 103 -4.65 5.43 2.20
N THR A 104 -3.39 5.48 1.77
CA THR A 104 -2.55 6.69 1.90
C THR A 104 -3.18 7.90 1.20
N ASN A 105 -3.69 7.73 -0.02
CA ASN A 105 -4.35 8.81 -0.77
C ASN A 105 -5.69 9.21 -0.13
N THR A 106 -6.46 8.27 0.42
CA THR A 106 -7.65 8.55 1.22
C THR A 106 -7.31 9.43 2.41
N CYS A 107 -6.32 9.05 3.21
CA CYS A 107 -5.88 9.83 4.37
C CYS A 107 -5.44 11.24 3.97
N ASN A 108 -4.64 11.40 2.93
CA ASN A 108 -4.17 12.70 2.45
C ASN A 108 -5.31 13.57 1.89
N PHE A 109 -6.29 12.95 1.20
CA PHE A 109 -7.45 13.69 0.68
C PHE A 109 -8.35 14.19 1.82
N VAL A 110 -8.64 13.33 2.79
CA VAL A 110 -9.54 13.66 3.91
C VAL A 110 -8.89 14.64 4.89
N SER A 111 -7.58 14.55 5.14
CA SER A 111 -6.83 15.55 5.90
C SER A 111 -6.59 16.86 5.15
N ARG A 112 -7.04 16.98 3.89
CA ARG A 112 -6.91 18.19 3.07
C ARG A 112 -5.47 18.66 2.85
N ASP A 113 -4.49 17.75 2.94
CA ASP A 113 -3.07 18.07 2.97
C ASP A 113 -2.42 18.00 1.57
N THR A 114 -2.32 19.14 0.90
CA THR A 114 -1.72 19.25 -0.44
C THR A 114 -0.21 19.00 -0.45
N TRP A 115 0.49 19.28 0.64
CA TRP A 115 1.94 19.02 0.76
C TRP A 115 2.18 17.52 0.95
N ARG A 116 1.46 16.90 1.88
CA ARG A 116 1.61 15.50 2.20
C ARG A 116 1.23 14.57 1.03
N THR A 117 0.33 14.99 0.13
CA THR A 117 0.01 14.20 -1.10
C THR A 117 1.25 13.85 -1.89
N ARG A 118 2.24 14.73 -1.92
CA ARG A 118 3.52 14.54 -2.61
C ARG A 118 4.54 13.84 -1.72
N GLU A 119 4.74 14.35 -0.52
CA GLU A 119 5.82 13.91 0.36
C GLU A 119 5.61 12.52 0.96
N ALA A 120 4.37 12.04 1.09
CA ALA A 120 4.07 10.68 1.47
C ALA A 120 4.66 9.60 0.52
N TYR A 121 5.01 9.98 -0.70
CA TYR A 121 5.70 9.10 -1.66
C TYR A 121 7.15 9.52 -1.90
N LEU A 122 7.43 10.81 -2.07
CA LEU A 122 8.77 11.30 -2.36
C LEU A 122 9.68 11.21 -1.12
N GLY A 123 9.17 11.58 0.04
CA GLY A 123 9.89 11.54 1.31
C GLY A 123 10.41 10.13 1.63
N LEU A 124 9.62 9.10 1.35
CA LEU A 124 10.05 7.71 1.53
C LEU A 124 11.29 7.33 0.71
N THR A 125 11.49 7.94 -0.45
CA THR A 125 12.64 7.64 -1.31
C THR A 125 13.94 8.29 -0.82
N THR A 126 13.83 9.28 0.05
CA THR A 126 14.98 9.99 0.65
C THR A 126 15.32 9.47 2.04
N ASP A 127 14.42 8.70 2.65
CA ASP A 127 14.60 8.10 3.96
C ASP A 127 15.28 6.72 3.85
N PRO A 128 16.53 6.56 4.34
CA PRO A 128 17.24 5.29 4.26
C PRO A 128 16.62 4.18 5.13
N GLN A 129 15.72 4.51 6.06
CA GLN A 129 15.01 3.54 6.90
C GLN A 129 13.67 3.09 6.29
N ALA A 130 13.18 3.77 5.25
CA ALA A 130 11.87 3.48 4.66
C ALA A 130 11.82 2.13 3.92
N GLY A 131 12.98 1.58 3.48
CA GLY A 131 12.95 0.27 2.84
C GLY A 131 14.17 -0.07 2.00
N GLY A 132 13.99 -1.08 1.12
CA GLY A 132 15.01 -1.63 0.25
C GLY A 132 15.45 -3.04 0.66
N TRP A 133 16.40 -3.59 -0.09
CA TRP A 133 16.89 -4.96 0.16
C TRP A 133 17.53 -5.16 1.53
N GLY A 134 18.17 -4.14 2.08
CA GLY A 134 18.74 -4.18 3.44
C GLY A 134 17.63 -4.35 4.50
N SER A 135 16.55 -3.63 4.39
CA SER A 135 15.38 -3.75 5.25
C SER A 135 14.72 -5.13 5.13
N PHE A 136 14.61 -5.65 3.91
CA PHE A 136 14.05 -6.98 3.66
C PHE A 136 14.86 -8.10 4.33
N VAL A 137 16.20 -8.08 4.18
CA VAL A 137 17.09 -9.10 4.77
C VAL A 137 17.09 -9.04 6.30
N THR A 138 16.85 -7.87 6.90
CA THR A 138 16.74 -7.72 8.36
C THR A 138 15.34 -8.05 8.91
N GLY A 139 14.43 -8.55 8.08
CA GLY A 139 13.09 -8.98 8.50
C GLY A 139 12.05 -7.86 8.67
N LYS A 140 12.43 -6.61 8.34
CA LYS A 140 11.51 -5.46 8.41
C LYS A 140 10.61 -5.31 7.18
N GLY A 141 10.82 -6.17 6.16
CA GLY A 141 10.13 -6.11 4.87
C GLY A 141 10.86 -5.25 3.84
N TYR A 142 10.47 -5.37 2.56
CA TYR A 142 11.02 -4.54 1.47
C TYR A 142 10.69 -3.06 1.69
N PHE A 143 9.48 -2.75 2.15
CA PHE A 143 9.13 -1.48 2.77
C PHE A 143 9.07 -1.70 4.28
N ASN A 144 9.81 -0.90 5.05
CA ASN A 144 9.75 -0.89 6.50
C ASN A 144 8.46 -0.19 6.95
N SER A 145 7.34 -0.89 6.85
CA SER A 145 6.02 -0.31 7.12
C SER A 145 5.88 0.24 8.54
N GLU A 146 6.58 -0.33 9.50
CA GLU A 146 6.60 0.18 10.87
C GLU A 146 7.20 1.59 10.93
N HIS A 147 8.39 1.76 10.36
CA HIS A 147 9.02 3.07 10.29
C HIS A 147 8.17 4.06 9.49
N ILE A 148 7.72 3.67 8.29
CA ILE A 148 6.94 4.52 7.38
C ILE A 148 5.67 5.07 8.03
N TYR A 149 4.93 4.25 8.76
CA TYR A 149 3.65 4.68 9.34
C TYR A 149 3.79 5.21 10.75
N LEU A 150 4.61 4.58 11.61
CA LEU A 150 4.65 4.90 13.03
C LEU A 150 5.74 5.91 13.42
N HIS A 151 6.77 6.12 12.56
CA HIS A 151 7.93 6.94 12.88
C HIS A 151 8.19 8.08 11.89
N THR A 152 7.25 8.41 11.02
CA THR A 152 7.37 9.58 10.13
C THR A 152 6.18 10.52 10.20
N SER A 153 5.10 10.12 10.87
CA SER A 153 3.80 10.81 10.81
C SER A 153 3.46 11.63 12.05
N ALA A 154 4.25 11.57 13.14
CA ALA A 154 4.04 12.44 14.31
C ALA A 154 4.28 13.92 13.95
N PRO A 155 3.75 14.88 14.72
CA PRO A 155 3.83 16.31 14.39
C PRO A 155 5.24 16.87 14.23
N ASP A 156 6.24 16.28 14.90
CA ASP A 156 7.65 16.65 14.90
C ASP A 156 8.50 15.77 13.96
N GLU A 157 7.88 14.85 13.22
CA GLU A 157 8.54 13.92 12.30
C GLU A 157 8.60 14.46 10.87
N SER A 158 9.24 13.68 9.98
CA SER A 158 9.57 14.11 8.62
C SER A 158 8.37 14.31 7.68
N ILE A 159 7.26 13.59 7.93
CA ILE A 159 6.05 13.64 7.09
C ILE A 159 4.82 13.69 8.02
N PRO A 160 4.65 14.78 8.79
CA PRO A 160 3.60 14.88 9.79
C PRO A 160 2.21 14.70 9.18
N PHE A 161 1.30 14.12 9.95
CA PHE A 161 -0.09 13.90 9.56
C PHE A 161 -1.03 14.83 10.33
N ASP A 162 -1.87 15.55 9.62
CA ASP A 162 -2.90 16.41 10.21
C ASP A 162 -4.09 15.56 10.69
N TRP A 163 -3.93 15.02 11.90
CA TRP A 163 -4.97 14.23 12.56
C TRP A 163 -6.20 15.05 12.91
N GLU A 164 -6.04 16.31 13.29
CA GLU A 164 -7.15 17.18 13.68
C GLU A 164 -8.11 17.40 12.51
N THR A 165 -7.60 17.79 11.36
CA THR A 165 -8.42 17.94 10.15
C THR A 165 -9.03 16.61 9.70
N PHE A 166 -8.27 15.52 9.74
CA PHE A 166 -8.77 14.20 9.35
C PHE A 166 -9.91 13.72 10.23
N SER A 167 -9.74 13.76 11.56
CA SER A 167 -10.73 13.25 12.52
C SER A 167 -11.98 14.10 12.62
N ALA A 168 -11.88 15.42 12.32
CA ALA A 168 -13.01 16.34 12.29
C ALA A 168 -13.79 16.32 10.95
N SER A 169 -13.33 15.57 9.96
CA SER A 169 -13.97 15.53 8.63
C SER A 169 -15.37 14.89 8.71
N PRO A 170 -16.38 15.46 8.04
CA PRO A 170 -17.70 14.86 7.93
C PRO A 170 -17.75 13.70 6.91
N THR A 171 -16.66 13.45 6.20
CA THR A 171 -16.54 12.42 5.18
C THR A 171 -16.57 11.01 5.80
N THR A 172 -17.42 10.12 5.29
CA THR A 172 -17.33 8.69 5.60
C THR A 172 -16.05 8.12 5.02
N VAL A 173 -15.19 7.57 5.88
CA VAL A 173 -13.89 6.98 5.51
C VAL A 173 -13.98 5.47 5.57
N ARG A 174 -13.39 4.77 4.59
CA ARG A 174 -13.22 3.31 4.62
C ARG A 174 -11.81 2.92 4.19
N LEU A 175 -11.06 2.33 5.12
CA LEU A 175 -9.70 1.82 4.90
C LEU A 175 -9.74 0.30 4.88
N GLY A 176 -9.42 -0.31 3.73
CA GLY A 176 -9.55 -1.75 3.53
C GLY A 176 -8.29 -2.54 3.87
N ALA A 177 -8.45 -3.69 4.52
CA ALA A 177 -7.40 -4.67 4.78
C ALA A 177 -7.94 -6.11 4.68
N PHE A 178 -7.05 -7.09 4.64
CA PHE A 178 -7.43 -8.51 4.61
C PHE A 178 -7.03 -9.20 5.90
N ARG A 179 -7.99 -9.82 6.56
CA ARG A 179 -7.81 -10.58 7.79
C ARG A 179 -7.33 -12.00 7.49
N CYS A 180 -6.13 -12.35 7.94
CA CYS A 180 -5.45 -13.56 7.51
C CYS A 180 -6.04 -14.87 8.08
N ASP A 181 -6.57 -14.81 9.31
CA ASP A 181 -7.10 -15.99 10.03
C ASP A 181 -8.49 -16.40 9.53
N THR A 182 -9.35 -15.43 9.17
CA THR A 182 -10.72 -15.70 8.70
C THR A 182 -10.86 -15.64 7.18
N GLY A 183 -9.99 -14.91 6.49
CA GLY A 183 -10.08 -14.70 5.04
C GLY A 183 -11.05 -13.59 4.64
N GLU A 184 -11.43 -12.73 5.57
CA GLU A 184 -12.37 -11.63 5.37
C GLU A 184 -11.66 -10.37 4.91
N GLU A 185 -12.26 -9.65 3.97
CA GLU A 185 -11.92 -8.26 3.67
C GLU A 185 -12.63 -7.37 4.71
N VAL A 186 -11.86 -6.51 5.38
CA VAL A 186 -12.35 -5.65 6.46
C VAL A 186 -12.16 -4.20 6.07
N TYR A 187 -13.13 -3.35 6.38
CA TYR A 187 -13.06 -1.91 6.15
C TYR A 187 -13.27 -1.17 7.46
N TRP A 188 -12.27 -0.40 7.86
CA TRP A 188 -12.30 0.44 9.04
C TRP A 188 -12.77 1.85 8.73
N GLY A 189 -13.69 2.35 9.54
CA GLY A 189 -14.16 3.72 9.54
C GLY A 189 -13.50 4.58 10.63
N LEU A 190 -13.88 5.86 10.73
CA LEU A 190 -13.40 6.75 11.80
C LEU A 190 -13.79 6.23 13.19
N GLU A 191 -14.92 5.54 13.29
CA GLU A 191 -15.41 4.88 14.51
C GLU A 191 -14.45 3.82 15.07
N ASP A 192 -13.67 3.18 14.19
CA ASP A 192 -12.66 2.18 14.53
C ASP A 192 -11.29 2.79 14.83
N MET A 193 -11.14 4.10 14.60
CA MET A 193 -9.87 4.83 14.68
C MET A 193 -10.00 6.07 15.59
N PRO A 194 -10.27 5.89 16.90
CA PRO A 194 -10.46 7.02 17.82
C PRO A 194 -9.22 7.88 18.04
N THR A 195 -8.03 7.37 17.73
CA THR A 195 -6.76 8.09 17.84
C THR A 195 -5.93 8.00 16.56
N MET A 196 -4.96 8.89 16.41
CA MET A 196 -3.99 8.83 15.32
C MET A 196 -3.21 7.49 15.32
N ALA A 197 -2.91 6.94 16.49
CA ALA A 197 -2.22 5.64 16.59
C ALA A 197 -3.07 4.51 16.01
N ASP A 198 -4.39 4.53 16.24
CA ASP A 198 -5.33 3.56 15.66
C ASP A 198 -5.40 3.68 14.14
N LEU A 199 -5.38 4.89 13.60
CA LEU A 199 -5.29 5.12 12.16
C LEU A 199 -3.98 4.56 11.58
N LEU A 200 -2.84 4.88 12.19
CA LEU A 200 -1.53 4.51 11.66
C LEU A 200 -1.31 3.00 11.63
N VAL A 201 -1.75 2.27 12.66
CA VAL A 201 -1.64 0.80 12.67
C VAL A 201 -2.55 0.16 11.61
N ARG A 202 -3.75 0.69 11.38
CA ARG A 202 -4.69 0.21 10.36
C ARG A 202 -4.23 0.56 8.94
N ALA A 203 -3.68 1.75 8.73
CA ALA A 203 -3.05 2.13 7.45
C ALA A 203 -1.83 1.25 7.14
N ARG A 204 -1.03 0.91 8.16
CA ARG A 204 0.07 -0.05 8.04
C ARG A 204 -0.45 -1.44 7.66
N ALA A 205 -1.52 -1.92 8.30
CA ALA A 205 -2.14 -3.21 7.98
C ALA A 205 -2.67 -3.24 6.53
N SER A 206 -3.40 -2.19 6.13
CA SER A 206 -3.92 -1.99 4.76
C SER A 206 -2.82 -2.06 3.69
N SER A 207 -1.58 -1.73 4.05
CA SER A 207 -0.45 -1.61 3.10
C SER A 207 0.59 -2.72 3.22
N SER A 208 0.41 -3.69 4.12
CA SER A 208 1.39 -4.76 4.38
C SER A 208 1.26 -5.89 3.37
N MET A 209 1.98 -5.75 2.24
CA MET A 209 1.97 -6.74 1.14
C MET A 209 2.52 -8.09 1.58
N PRO A 210 1.77 -9.20 1.38
CA PRO A 210 2.26 -10.55 1.66
C PRO A 210 3.62 -10.81 1.01
N VAL A 211 4.48 -11.59 1.67
CA VAL A 211 5.86 -11.92 1.27
C VAL A 211 6.83 -10.75 1.39
N LEU A 212 6.43 -9.55 1.01
CA LEU A 212 7.30 -8.37 0.99
C LEU A 212 7.34 -7.61 2.30
N MET A 213 6.32 -7.77 3.14
CA MET A 213 6.19 -7.08 4.42
C MET A 213 5.64 -8.03 5.50
N PRO A 214 5.97 -7.79 6.78
CA PRO A 214 5.37 -8.53 7.89
C PRO A 214 3.85 -8.32 7.96
N MET A 215 3.13 -9.35 8.44
CA MET A 215 1.74 -9.18 8.87
C MET A 215 1.66 -8.17 10.01
N VAL A 216 0.55 -7.45 10.09
CA VAL A 216 0.29 -6.48 11.16
C VAL A 216 -0.82 -7.02 12.04
N GLU A 217 -0.59 -7.01 13.35
CA GLU A 217 -1.62 -7.33 14.34
C GLU A 217 -2.43 -6.06 14.65
N VAL A 218 -3.75 -6.15 14.52
CA VAL A 218 -4.71 -5.12 14.92
C VAL A 218 -5.77 -5.79 15.78
N ASP A 219 -5.95 -5.29 17.00
CA ASP A 219 -6.93 -5.80 17.95
C ASP A 219 -6.85 -7.34 18.16
N GLY A 220 -5.62 -7.88 18.19
CA GLY A 220 -5.35 -9.32 18.39
C GLY A 220 -5.57 -10.20 17.16
N ALA A 221 -5.84 -9.65 15.99
CA ALA A 221 -5.99 -10.39 14.73
C ALA A 221 -4.92 -10.00 13.70
N PRO A 222 -4.45 -10.97 12.85
CA PRO A 222 -3.42 -10.72 11.85
C PRO A 222 -4.00 -10.19 10.54
N TYR A 223 -3.42 -9.11 10.01
CA TYR A 223 -3.83 -8.47 8.75
C TYR A 223 -2.69 -8.31 7.77
N VAL A 224 -3.07 -8.27 6.50
CA VAL A 224 -2.22 -7.89 5.36
C VAL A 224 -2.96 -6.91 4.45
N ASP A 225 -2.25 -6.44 3.41
CA ASP A 225 -2.79 -5.55 2.36
C ASP A 225 -4.13 -6.08 1.81
N GLY A 226 -5.16 -5.22 1.85
CA GLY A 226 -6.51 -5.56 1.37
C GLY A 226 -6.60 -5.86 -0.13
N ALA A 227 -5.55 -5.54 -0.90
CA ALA A 227 -5.53 -5.85 -2.34
C ALA A 227 -5.54 -7.36 -2.66
N VAL A 228 -5.42 -8.24 -1.67
CA VAL A 228 -5.60 -9.69 -1.84
C VAL A 228 -7.08 -10.12 -1.74
N GLY A 229 -7.95 -9.23 -1.26
CA GLY A 229 -9.37 -9.49 -1.09
C GLY A 229 -10.15 -9.66 -2.41
N PRO A 230 -11.46 -9.92 -2.31
CA PRO A 230 -12.32 -10.26 -3.44
C PRO A 230 -12.49 -9.14 -4.47
N THR A 231 -12.26 -7.88 -4.07
CA THR A 231 -12.29 -6.72 -4.98
C THR A 231 -10.96 -6.49 -5.72
N GLY A 232 -9.90 -7.25 -5.35
CA GLY A 232 -8.59 -7.13 -5.98
C GLY A 232 -7.85 -5.81 -5.70
N GLY A 233 -8.34 -5.00 -4.74
CA GLY A 233 -7.71 -3.76 -4.30
C GLY A 233 -8.51 -2.48 -4.54
N PHE A 234 -9.83 -2.61 -4.68
CA PHE A 234 -10.76 -1.50 -4.82
C PHE A 234 -11.80 -1.54 -3.69
N ALA A 235 -12.05 -0.43 -3.02
CA ALA A 235 -13.05 -0.34 -1.94
C ALA A 235 -14.48 -0.15 -2.47
N ILE A 236 -14.83 -0.73 -3.63
CA ILE A 236 -16.13 -0.51 -4.30
C ILE A 236 -17.30 -1.19 -3.57
N ASP A 237 -17.06 -2.38 -3.00
CA ASP A 237 -18.12 -3.08 -2.27
C ASP A 237 -18.45 -2.37 -0.95
N ALA A 238 -17.46 -1.77 -0.28
CA ALA A 238 -17.71 -0.92 0.88
C ALA A 238 -18.53 0.32 0.51
N ALA A 239 -18.23 0.98 -0.61
CA ALA A 239 -19.01 2.11 -1.08
C ALA A 239 -20.48 1.73 -1.34
N ARG A 240 -20.72 0.56 -1.95
CA ARG A 240 -22.07 0.05 -2.21
C ARG A 240 -22.83 -0.31 -0.93
N VAL A 241 -22.16 -0.93 0.03
CA VAL A 241 -22.75 -1.25 1.34
C VAL A 241 -23.16 0.03 2.07
N ASP A 242 -22.38 1.10 1.93
CA ASP A 242 -22.69 2.41 2.47
C ASP A 242 -23.65 3.23 1.60
N GLY A 243 -24.23 2.65 0.51
CA GLY A 243 -25.31 3.21 -0.30
C GLY A 243 -24.91 4.02 -1.53
N TYR A 244 -23.63 3.95 -1.95
CA TYR A 244 -23.12 4.69 -3.11
C TYR A 244 -23.05 3.82 -4.36
N ASP A 245 -23.81 4.21 -5.38
CA ASP A 245 -23.85 3.56 -6.69
C ASP A 245 -23.10 4.34 -7.78
N LYS A 246 -22.81 5.61 -7.55
CA LYS A 246 -22.05 6.48 -8.46
C LYS A 246 -20.64 6.70 -7.89
N LEU A 247 -19.62 6.40 -8.68
CA LEU A 247 -18.25 6.33 -8.19
C LEU A 247 -17.27 7.12 -9.06
N LEU A 248 -16.37 7.87 -8.43
CA LEU A 248 -15.12 8.29 -9.03
C LEU A 248 -14.03 7.30 -8.59
N VAL A 249 -13.56 6.46 -9.51
CA VAL A 249 -12.54 5.44 -9.22
C VAL A 249 -11.17 5.86 -9.77
N VAL A 250 -10.19 5.97 -8.88
CA VAL A 250 -8.83 6.40 -9.18
C VAL A 250 -7.92 5.20 -9.27
N MET A 251 -7.53 4.85 -10.49
CA MET A 251 -6.78 3.64 -10.79
C MET A 251 -5.28 3.87 -10.90
N THR A 252 -4.49 2.85 -10.60
CA THR A 252 -3.02 2.86 -10.67
C THR A 252 -2.47 2.09 -11.88
N ARG A 253 -3.37 1.63 -12.77
CA ARG A 253 -3.00 0.91 -13.99
C ARG A 253 -3.64 1.56 -15.22
N PRO A 254 -2.92 1.58 -16.36
CA PRO A 254 -3.46 2.11 -17.60
C PRO A 254 -4.58 1.21 -18.15
N GLU A 255 -5.31 1.74 -19.10
CA GLU A 255 -6.36 1.00 -19.81
C GLU A 255 -5.79 -0.27 -20.48
N GLY A 256 -6.61 -1.33 -20.52
CA GLY A 256 -6.22 -2.60 -21.09
C GLY A 256 -5.31 -3.48 -20.22
N TYR A 257 -4.82 -2.99 -19.07
CA TYR A 257 -4.03 -3.83 -18.18
C TYR A 257 -4.87 -4.98 -17.59
N ARG A 258 -4.28 -6.17 -17.58
CA ARG A 258 -4.81 -7.35 -16.87
C ARG A 258 -3.71 -7.99 -16.05
N LYS A 259 -4.05 -8.44 -14.84
CA LYS A 259 -3.11 -9.19 -13.99
C LYS A 259 -2.95 -10.60 -14.53
N PRO A 260 -1.71 -11.06 -14.77
CA PRO A 260 -1.47 -12.45 -15.15
C PRO A 260 -1.72 -13.39 -13.96
N PRO A 261 -2.13 -14.65 -14.21
CA PRO A 261 -2.25 -15.64 -13.15
C PRO A 261 -0.90 -15.94 -12.50
N MET A 262 -0.92 -16.40 -11.25
CA MET A 262 0.28 -16.85 -10.55
C MET A 262 0.87 -18.12 -11.19
N ARG A 263 2.20 -18.19 -11.18
CA ARG A 263 2.92 -19.39 -11.64
C ARG A 263 2.92 -20.46 -10.54
N ARG A 264 2.95 -21.73 -10.93
CA ARG A 264 2.89 -22.86 -9.99
C ARG A 264 3.95 -22.79 -8.88
N HIS A 265 5.19 -22.44 -9.21
CA HIS A 265 6.26 -22.34 -8.20
C HIS A 265 6.05 -21.19 -7.21
N GLU A 266 5.41 -20.08 -7.62
CA GLU A 266 5.04 -18.97 -6.74
C GLU A 266 3.98 -19.41 -5.73
N ILE A 267 3.01 -20.22 -6.16
CA ILE A 267 1.98 -20.82 -5.29
C ILE A 267 2.62 -21.76 -4.27
N GLU A 268 3.56 -22.63 -4.70
CA GLU A 268 4.25 -23.57 -3.81
C GLU A 268 5.09 -22.83 -2.74
N ILE A 269 5.73 -21.71 -3.10
CA ILE A 269 6.45 -20.86 -2.14
C ILE A 269 5.48 -20.23 -1.15
N LEU A 270 4.37 -19.68 -1.63
CA LEU A 270 3.36 -19.03 -0.80
C LEU A 270 2.77 -20.00 0.24
N GLN A 271 2.45 -21.23 -0.17
CA GLN A 271 1.94 -22.28 0.72
C GLN A 271 2.94 -22.65 1.83
N ARG A 272 4.25 -22.63 1.52
CA ARG A 272 5.30 -22.89 2.53
C ARG A 272 5.51 -21.71 3.48
N LEU A 273 5.31 -20.49 3.01
CA LEU A 273 5.47 -19.29 3.85
C LEU A 273 4.30 -19.09 4.81
N TYR A 274 3.08 -19.47 4.41
CA TYR A 274 1.87 -19.21 5.16
C TYR A 274 1.05 -20.49 5.49
N PRO A 275 1.66 -21.55 6.08
CA PRO A 275 0.97 -22.82 6.34
C PRO A 275 -0.17 -22.70 7.34
N ARG A 276 -0.15 -21.65 8.19
CA ARG A 276 -1.19 -21.39 9.19
C ARG A 276 -2.35 -20.53 8.67
N TYR A 277 -2.24 -19.98 7.46
CA TYR A 277 -3.21 -19.05 6.89
C TYR A 277 -3.67 -19.50 5.49
N PRO A 278 -4.38 -20.63 5.39
CA PRO A 278 -4.81 -21.15 4.08
C PRO A 278 -5.76 -20.20 3.34
N ALA A 279 -6.58 -19.43 4.06
CA ALA A 279 -7.46 -18.42 3.49
C ALA A 279 -6.65 -17.29 2.81
N LEU A 280 -5.57 -16.81 3.45
CA LEU A 280 -4.65 -15.86 2.83
C LEU A 280 -4.00 -16.44 1.57
N VAL A 281 -3.52 -17.69 1.64
CA VAL A 281 -2.90 -18.35 0.48
C VAL A 281 -3.87 -18.38 -0.70
N GLN A 282 -5.12 -18.79 -0.46
CA GLN A 282 -6.15 -18.82 -1.50
C GLN A 282 -6.44 -17.42 -2.05
N ALA A 283 -6.62 -16.43 -1.19
CA ALA A 283 -6.87 -15.05 -1.59
C ALA A 283 -5.75 -14.47 -2.48
N VAL A 284 -4.48 -14.76 -2.16
CA VAL A 284 -3.35 -14.31 -3.01
C VAL A 284 -3.36 -15.02 -4.37
N ILE A 285 -3.74 -16.30 -4.42
CA ILE A 285 -3.88 -17.07 -5.68
C ILE A 285 -4.99 -16.49 -6.55
N ASP A 286 -6.13 -16.15 -5.95
CA ASP A 286 -7.33 -15.66 -6.65
C ASP A 286 -7.24 -14.16 -7.01
N ARG A 287 -6.30 -13.43 -6.41
CA ARG A 287 -6.13 -11.98 -6.61
C ARG A 287 -6.10 -11.54 -8.09
N PRO A 288 -5.39 -12.21 -9.03
CA PRO A 288 -5.39 -11.81 -10.43
C PRO A 288 -6.77 -11.86 -11.07
N GLU A 289 -7.53 -12.92 -10.82
CA GLU A 289 -8.89 -13.09 -11.32
C GLU A 289 -9.85 -12.06 -10.69
N ASN A 290 -9.79 -11.90 -9.37
CA ASN A 290 -10.58 -10.92 -8.63
C ASN A 290 -10.37 -9.50 -9.18
N TYR A 291 -9.10 -9.10 -9.36
CA TYR A 291 -8.75 -7.80 -9.94
C TYR A 291 -9.33 -7.62 -11.34
N ASN A 292 -9.14 -8.62 -12.22
CA ASN A 292 -9.59 -8.53 -13.61
C ASN A 292 -11.12 -8.45 -13.71
N ARG A 293 -11.83 -9.24 -12.89
CA ARG A 293 -13.31 -9.20 -12.80
C ARG A 293 -13.80 -7.83 -12.34
N THR A 294 -13.19 -7.26 -11.29
CA THR A 294 -13.55 -5.92 -10.80
C THR A 294 -13.30 -4.85 -11.85
N VAL A 295 -12.20 -4.94 -12.60
CA VAL A 295 -11.93 -4.00 -13.71
C VAL A 295 -12.99 -4.12 -14.81
N GLU A 296 -13.42 -5.32 -15.18
CA GLU A 296 -14.50 -5.54 -16.16
C GLU A 296 -15.82 -4.98 -15.68
N GLU A 297 -16.15 -5.16 -14.42
CA GLU A 297 -17.33 -4.57 -13.80
C GLU A 297 -17.29 -3.04 -13.83
N LEU A 298 -16.16 -2.43 -13.46
CA LEU A 298 -15.97 -0.98 -13.50
C LEU A 298 -16.12 -0.41 -14.93
N GLU A 299 -15.61 -1.12 -15.95
CA GLU A 299 -15.81 -0.74 -17.36
C GLU A 299 -17.30 -0.79 -17.75
N HIS A 300 -17.99 -1.82 -17.31
CA HIS A 300 -19.44 -1.92 -17.55
C HIS A 300 -20.20 -0.77 -16.90
N LEU A 301 -19.91 -0.45 -15.62
CA LEU A 301 -20.54 0.69 -14.93
C LEU A 301 -20.17 2.03 -15.57
N ARG A 302 -18.94 2.19 -16.07
CA ARG A 302 -18.54 3.37 -16.85
C ARG A 302 -19.41 3.54 -18.11
N SER A 303 -19.67 2.44 -18.83
CA SER A 303 -20.55 2.49 -20.02
C SER A 303 -21.99 2.92 -19.72
N GLN A 304 -22.41 2.75 -18.45
CA GLN A 304 -23.72 3.19 -17.94
C GLN A 304 -23.70 4.62 -17.38
N GLY A 305 -22.56 5.32 -17.39
CA GLY A 305 -22.44 6.66 -16.79
C GLY A 305 -22.40 6.68 -15.26
N ARG A 306 -22.31 5.50 -14.61
CA ARG A 306 -22.31 5.37 -13.14
C ARG A 306 -20.92 5.51 -12.53
N VAL A 307 -19.86 5.36 -13.33
CA VAL A 307 -18.48 5.41 -12.87
C VAL A 307 -17.63 6.29 -13.78
N TYR A 308 -16.90 7.21 -13.19
CA TYR A 308 -15.76 7.87 -13.84
C TYR A 308 -14.47 7.13 -13.46
N LEU A 309 -13.67 6.75 -14.45
CA LEU A 309 -12.40 6.06 -14.25
C LEU A 309 -11.24 7.01 -14.57
N PHE A 310 -10.58 7.54 -13.53
CA PHE A 310 -9.28 8.18 -13.73
C PHE A 310 -8.22 7.10 -13.83
N ARG A 311 -7.58 6.97 -14.99
CA ARG A 311 -6.56 5.97 -15.29
C ARG A 311 -5.28 6.63 -15.76
N PRO A 312 -4.10 6.20 -15.31
CA PRO A 312 -2.85 6.67 -15.89
C PRO A 312 -2.85 6.43 -17.42
N GLU A 313 -2.62 7.47 -18.21
CA GLU A 313 -2.36 7.33 -19.66
C GLU A 313 -1.16 6.40 -19.87
N ARG A 314 -0.14 6.56 -19.03
CA ARG A 314 1.04 5.71 -18.97
C ARG A 314 1.56 5.67 -17.53
N MET A 315 1.78 4.47 -16.98
CA MET A 315 2.39 4.31 -15.66
C MET A 315 3.92 4.21 -15.78
N PRO A 316 4.69 5.22 -15.36
CA PRO A 316 6.14 5.25 -15.59
C PRO A 316 6.93 4.40 -14.58
N ILE A 317 6.29 3.90 -13.52
CA ILE A 317 6.95 3.21 -12.41
C ILE A 317 6.29 1.89 -12.03
N ALA A 318 7.06 1.01 -11.38
CA ALA A 318 6.55 -0.20 -10.73
C ALA A 318 6.04 0.10 -9.30
N ASN A 319 5.32 -0.86 -8.69
CA ASN A 319 4.83 -0.71 -7.31
C ASN A 319 5.92 -0.70 -6.24
N GLY A 320 7.11 -1.22 -6.53
CA GLY A 320 8.28 -1.23 -5.64
C GLY A 320 9.36 -0.19 -5.99
N GLU A 321 9.07 0.82 -6.80
CA GLU A 321 10.04 1.86 -7.18
C GLU A 321 10.47 2.69 -5.96
N LEU A 322 11.79 2.90 -5.80
CA LEU A 322 12.37 3.70 -4.71
C LEU A 322 13.30 4.81 -5.22
N ARG A 323 13.44 4.98 -6.55
CA ARG A 323 14.27 6.05 -7.09
C ARG A 323 13.51 7.36 -7.11
N TYR A 324 14.05 8.37 -6.43
CA TYR A 324 13.46 9.68 -6.26
C TYR A 324 13.01 10.32 -7.58
N ASP A 325 13.90 10.37 -8.58
CA ASP A 325 13.65 10.96 -9.90
C ASP A 325 12.45 10.30 -10.62
N ARG A 326 12.30 8.98 -10.45
CA ARG A 326 11.20 8.21 -11.04
C ARG A 326 9.87 8.50 -10.35
N ILE A 327 9.87 8.64 -9.02
CA ILE A 327 8.67 8.98 -8.26
C ILE A 327 8.24 10.41 -8.56
N VAL A 328 9.19 11.37 -8.65
CA VAL A 328 8.90 12.73 -9.11
C VAL A 328 8.23 12.70 -10.49
N THR A 329 8.82 11.96 -11.44
CA THR A 329 8.25 11.83 -12.80
C THR A 329 6.82 11.28 -12.77
N ALA A 330 6.54 10.30 -11.93
CA ALA A 330 5.21 9.73 -11.80
C ALA A 330 4.20 10.72 -11.21
N PHE A 331 4.58 11.42 -10.15
CA PHE A 331 3.73 12.43 -9.52
C PHE A 331 3.40 13.57 -10.49
N GLU A 332 4.41 14.15 -11.17
CA GLU A 332 4.22 15.25 -12.11
C GLU A 332 3.37 14.84 -13.34
N ALA A 333 3.54 13.59 -13.82
CA ALA A 333 2.70 13.06 -14.90
C ALA A 333 1.23 12.94 -14.45
N GLY A 334 0.99 12.45 -13.23
CA GLY A 334 -0.35 12.37 -12.65
C GLY A 334 -0.98 13.73 -12.43
N LEU A 335 -0.22 14.69 -11.92
CA LEU A 335 -0.63 16.09 -11.73
C LEU A 335 -1.03 16.75 -13.06
N ALA A 336 -0.21 16.58 -14.10
CA ALA A 336 -0.49 17.13 -15.42
C ALA A 336 -1.73 16.52 -16.07
N GLN A 337 -1.92 15.20 -15.97
CA GLN A 337 -3.13 14.52 -16.46
C GLN A 337 -4.37 14.99 -15.68
N ALA A 338 -4.29 15.03 -14.36
CA ALA A 338 -5.40 15.44 -13.51
C ALA A 338 -5.89 16.87 -13.85
N ARG A 339 -4.98 17.81 -14.09
CA ARG A 339 -5.34 19.18 -14.52
C ARG A 339 -6.07 19.20 -15.86
N ARG A 340 -5.71 18.31 -16.79
CA ARG A 340 -6.42 18.20 -18.09
C ARG A 340 -7.79 17.56 -17.95
N GLU A 341 -7.94 16.59 -17.05
CA GLU A 341 -9.18 15.84 -16.86
C GLU A 341 -10.14 16.48 -15.83
N LEU A 342 -9.68 17.44 -15.03
CA LEU A 342 -10.52 18.08 -14.01
C LEU A 342 -11.88 18.56 -14.55
N PRO A 343 -12.00 19.25 -15.71
CA PRO A 343 -13.30 19.66 -16.23
C PRO A 343 -14.24 18.49 -16.55
N ALA A 344 -13.69 17.36 -17.00
CA ALA A 344 -14.49 16.15 -17.26
C ALA A 344 -14.93 15.46 -15.97
N ILE A 345 -14.07 15.46 -14.95
CA ILE A 345 -14.41 14.99 -13.60
C ILE A 345 -15.53 15.84 -13.02
N GLU A 346 -15.41 17.16 -13.03
CA GLU A 346 -16.44 18.09 -12.53
C GLU A 346 -17.78 17.92 -13.27
N ALA A 347 -17.74 17.74 -14.58
CA ALA A 347 -18.97 17.45 -15.37
C ALA A 347 -19.63 16.14 -14.96
N PHE A 348 -18.85 15.09 -14.68
CA PHE A 348 -19.37 13.82 -14.14
C PHE A 348 -19.96 13.99 -12.72
N LEU A 349 -19.33 14.78 -11.87
CA LEU A 349 -19.80 15.02 -10.50
C LEU A 349 -21.12 15.83 -10.48
N ALA A 350 -21.35 16.65 -11.49
CA ALA A 350 -22.57 17.49 -11.63
C ALA A 350 -23.73 16.79 -12.37
N SER A 351 -23.54 15.58 -12.92
CA SER A 351 -24.52 14.88 -13.76
C SER A 351 -25.62 14.10 -12.99
#